data_0e6b8986e287722b28c19330ee2791f5
#
_entry.id   0e6b8986e287722b28c19330ee2791f5
#
_cell.length_a   1.000
_cell.length_b   1.000
_cell.length_c   1.000
_cell.angle_alpha   90.00
_cell.angle_beta   90.00
_cell.angle_gamma   90.00
#
_symmetry.space_group_name_H-M   'P 1'
#
loop_
_entity.id
_entity.type
_entity.pdbx_description
1 polymer ?
#
loop_
_entity_poly.entity_id
_entity_poly.type
_entity_poly.pdbx_seq_one_letter_code
_entity_poly.pdbx_strand_id
1 'polypeptide(L)'
;YDSITTPIDVFRQFVDFMYKHGMGLCSMRYYLSMPPKERQSWIVCTFDDGYAGLYSHALPILSKYGFSATVFVCTSLIGYDNKWNNKDSKMRMHLNMDELSTLNNQGWEIASHGVHHYNFLKLTDIELEYEIQQSKEQIDSLFGPSDCFAYPYGANNAYIQQCVSSYYRYAFAVNQGGTSLSADTYQLRRYSIS
;
A
#
# COMPACT_ATOMS: atom_id res chain seq x y z
N TYR A 1 1.59 -18.22 -13.34
CA TYR A 1 1.74 -16.87 -12.76
C TYR A 1 1.12 -16.88 -11.38
N ASP A 2 1.86 -16.39 -10.42
CA ASP A 2 1.43 -16.18 -9.05
C ASP A 2 0.45 -14.99 -9.05
N SER A 3 -0.76 -15.19 -8.53
CA SER A 3 -1.85 -14.20 -8.58
C SER A 3 -1.58 -12.90 -7.81
N ILE A 4 -0.46 -12.85 -7.06
CA ILE A 4 -0.07 -11.68 -6.23
C ILE A 4 1.06 -10.85 -6.85
N THR A 5 1.56 -11.21 -8.04
CA THR A 5 2.64 -10.47 -8.70
C THR A 5 2.26 -10.02 -10.10
N THR A 6 2.45 -8.73 -10.37
CA THR A 6 2.33 -8.18 -11.72
C THR A 6 3.65 -8.36 -12.46
N PRO A 7 3.68 -8.95 -13.67
CA PRO A 7 4.88 -8.99 -14.50
C PRO A 7 5.39 -7.58 -14.79
N ILE A 8 6.71 -7.39 -14.73
CA ILE A 8 7.33 -6.07 -14.86
C ILE A 8 6.99 -5.39 -16.20
N ASP A 9 6.87 -6.17 -17.27
CA ASP A 9 6.55 -5.62 -18.58
C ASP A 9 5.10 -5.16 -18.66
N VAL A 10 4.17 -5.85 -18.00
CA VAL A 10 2.77 -5.44 -17.88
C VAL A 10 2.70 -4.14 -17.08
N PHE A 11 3.39 -4.06 -15.96
CA PHE A 11 3.44 -2.82 -15.16
C PHE A 11 4.03 -1.66 -15.94
N ARG A 12 5.14 -1.87 -16.67
CA ARG A 12 5.76 -0.84 -17.51
C ARG A 12 4.80 -0.36 -18.60
N GLN A 13 4.13 -1.27 -19.31
CA GLN A 13 3.15 -0.93 -20.33
C GLN A 13 1.98 -0.11 -19.75
N PHE A 14 1.50 -0.48 -18.57
CA PHE A 14 0.46 0.27 -17.87
C PHE A 14 0.92 1.69 -17.54
N VAL A 15 2.11 1.88 -16.97
CA VAL A 15 2.65 3.20 -16.61
C VAL A 15 2.87 4.06 -17.87
N ASP A 16 3.43 3.47 -18.94
CA ASP A 16 3.61 4.15 -20.24
C ASP A 16 2.25 4.56 -20.85
N PHE A 17 1.24 3.69 -20.73
CA PHE A 17 -0.12 3.97 -21.19
C PHE A 17 -0.72 5.16 -20.42
N MET A 18 -0.63 5.17 -19.10
CA MET A 18 -1.15 6.24 -18.25
C MET A 18 -0.53 7.59 -18.63
N TYR A 19 0.80 7.64 -18.73
CA TYR A 19 1.52 8.84 -19.13
C TYR A 19 1.09 9.35 -20.52
N LYS A 20 0.99 8.46 -21.52
CA LYS A 20 0.58 8.82 -22.89
C LYS A 20 -0.83 9.41 -22.98
N HIS A 21 -1.71 9.04 -22.03
CA HIS A 21 -3.09 9.54 -21.96
C HIS A 21 -3.26 10.72 -21.00
N GLY A 22 -2.15 11.33 -20.56
CA GLY A 22 -2.20 12.49 -19.67
C GLY A 22 -2.67 12.17 -18.25
N MET A 23 -2.57 10.90 -17.82
CA MET A 23 -2.94 10.45 -16.49
C MET A 23 -1.69 10.27 -15.63
N GLY A 24 -1.69 10.82 -14.43
CA GLY A 24 -0.61 10.66 -13.46
C GLY A 24 -0.87 9.51 -12.47
N LEU A 25 0.21 8.93 -11.97
CA LEU A 25 0.19 7.96 -10.87
C LEU A 25 0.87 8.59 -9.63
N CYS A 26 0.24 8.48 -8.48
CA CYS A 26 0.75 9.12 -7.27
C CYS A 26 0.44 8.35 -5.99
N SER A 27 1.10 8.72 -4.89
CA SER A 27 0.74 8.30 -3.55
C SER A 27 -0.60 8.91 -3.10
N MET A 28 -1.26 8.27 -2.13
CA MET A 28 -2.50 8.79 -1.55
C MET A 28 -2.26 10.15 -0.87
N ARG A 29 -1.15 10.30 -0.15
CA ARG A 29 -0.72 11.57 0.46
C ARG A 29 -0.66 12.70 -0.57
N TYR A 30 -0.01 12.45 -1.71
CA TYR A 30 0.07 13.44 -2.78
C TYR A 30 -1.30 13.72 -3.40
N TYR A 31 -2.10 12.68 -3.66
CA TYR A 31 -3.47 12.82 -4.17
C TYR A 31 -4.35 13.69 -3.27
N LEU A 32 -4.26 13.50 -1.95
CA LEU A 32 -5.03 14.28 -0.98
C LEU A 32 -4.56 15.73 -0.89
N SER A 33 -3.29 16.02 -1.14
CA SER A 33 -2.75 17.40 -1.14
C SER A 33 -3.18 18.22 -2.33
N MET A 34 -3.62 17.59 -3.43
CA MET A 34 -4.07 18.28 -4.63
C MET A 34 -5.43 18.93 -4.46
N PRO A 35 -5.68 20.10 -5.10
CA PRO A 35 -7.02 20.64 -5.25
C PRO A 35 -7.96 19.63 -5.95
N PRO A 36 -9.24 19.53 -5.57
CA PRO A 36 -10.16 18.53 -6.13
C PRO A 36 -10.27 18.53 -7.67
N LYS A 37 -10.13 19.69 -8.30
CA LYS A 37 -10.18 19.82 -9.77
C LYS A 37 -8.99 19.16 -10.47
N GLU A 38 -7.82 19.13 -9.83
CA GLU A 38 -6.60 18.54 -10.40
C GLU A 38 -6.58 17.02 -10.27
N ARG A 39 -7.29 16.47 -9.28
CA ARG A 39 -7.36 15.01 -9.01
C ARG A 39 -7.91 14.19 -10.17
N GLN A 40 -8.66 14.81 -11.09
CA GLN A 40 -9.32 14.11 -12.21
C GLN A 40 -8.34 13.41 -13.15
N SER A 41 -7.10 13.92 -13.24
CA SER A 41 -6.04 13.35 -14.08
C SER A 41 -5.05 12.48 -13.29
N TRP A 42 -5.38 12.10 -12.05
CA TRP A 42 -4.49 11.33 -11.19
C TRP A 42 -5.16 10.09 -10.63
N ILE A 43 -4.39 9.03 -10.53
CA ILE A 43 -4.80 7.76 -9.92
C ILE A 43 -3.83 7.42 -8.80
N VAL A 44 -4.37 7.00 -7.66
CA VAL A 44 -3.56 6.50 -6.54
C VAL A 44 -3.04 5.12 -6.90
N CYS A 45 -1.73 4.99 -7.01
CA CYS A 45 -1.04 3.73 -7.21
C CYS A 45 -0.65 3.13 -5.86
N THR A 46 -0.97 1.85 -5.64
CA THR A 46 -0.70 1.18 -4.35
C THR A 46 0.00 -0.15 -4.55
N PHE A 47 0.85 -0.50 -3.59
CA PHE A 47 1.50 -1.80 -3.50
C PHE A 47 1.35 -2.33 -2.07
N ASP A 48 0.97 -3.58 -1.93
CA ASP A 48 0.87 -4.26 -0.64
C ASP A 48 2.18 -5.02 -0.35
N ASP A 49 2.34 -5.46 0.90
CA ASP A 49 3.42 -6.28 1.45
C ASP A 49 4.81 -5.65 1.49
N GLY A 50 5.11 -4.66 0.65
CA GLY A 50 6.41 -4.00 0.65
C GLY A 50 7.56 -4.89 0.20
N TYR A 51 7.40 -5.70 -0.86
CA TYR A 51 8.49 -6.53 -1.40
C TYR A 51 9.61 -5.70 -2.04
N ALA A 52 10.86 -6.14 -1.88
CA ALA A 52 12.07 -5.47 -2.38
C ALA A 52 12.08 -5.24 -3.91
N GLY A 53 11.30 -6.03 -4.66
CA GLY A 53 11.08 -5.81 -6.09
C GLY A 53 10.51 -4.43 -6.43
N LEU A 54 9.87 -3.75 -5.50
CA LEU A 54 9.38 -2.38 -5.70
C LEU A 54 10.53 -1.40 -5.89
N TYR A 55 11.58 -1.52 -5.08
CA TYR A 55 12.77 -0.67 -5.18
C TYR A 55 13.52 -0.91 -6.49
N SER A 56 13.77 -2.17 -6.83
CA SER A 56 14.58 -2.53 -7.99
C SER A 56 13.85 -2.37 -9.34
N HIS A 57 12.51 -2.42 -9.36
CA HIS A 57 11.72 -2.44 -10.61
C HIS A 57 10.67 -1.34 -10.69
N ALA A 58 9.79 -1.19 -9.69
CA ALA A 58 8.70 -0.22 -9.78
C ALA A 58 9.20 1.23 -9.65
N LEU A 59 10.13 1.47 -8.74
CA LEU A 59 10.70 2.81 -8.53
C LEU A 59 11.30 3.40 -9.81
N PRO A 60 12.23 2.75 -10.55
CA PRO A 60 12.78 3.34 -11.76
C PRO A 60 11.75 3.54 -12.88
N ILE A 61 10.73 2.69 -12.96
CA ILE A 61 9.64 2.83 -13.95
C ILE A 61 8.79 4.07 -13.64
N LEU A 62 8.37 4.27 -12.39
CA LEU A 62 7.56 5.41 -11.98
C LEU A 62 8.35 6.71 -12.01
N SER A 63 9.59 6.70 -11.54
CA SER A 63 10.47 7.88 -11.49
C SER A 63 10.75 8.47 -12.87
N LYS A 64 10.79 7.65 -13.93
CA LYS A 64 10.94 8.10 -15.33
C LYS A 64 9.90 9.17 -15.71
N TYR A 65 8.72 9.14 -15.11
CA TYR A 65 7.61 10.04 -15.39
C TYR A 65 7.30 11.00 -14.23
N GLY A 66 8.13 11.01 -13.18
CA GLY A 66 7.86 11.79 -11.97
C GLY A 66 6.66 11.28 -11.18
N PHE A 67 6.32 9.99 -11.33
CA PHE A 67 5.23 9.32 -10.62
C PHE A 67 5.70 8.72 -9.30
N SER A 68 4.76 8.53 -8.39
CA SER A 68 4.98 7.92 -7.08
C SER A 68 3.87 6.92 -6.75
N ALA A 69 3.95 6.28 -5.58
CA ALA A 69 2.94 5.35 -5.10
C ALA A 69 2.83 5.35 -3.58
N THR A 70 1.81 4.70 -3.04
CA THR A 70 1.73 4.29 -1.63
C THR A 70 2.15 2.83 -1.53
N VAL A 71 3.06 2.51 -0.63
CA VAL A 71 3.42 1.13 -0.29
C VAL A 71 2.96 0.80 1.12
N PHE A 72 2.16 -0.25 1.26
CA PHE A 72 1.69 -0.78 2.53
C PHE A 72 2.67 -1.84 3.03
N VAL A 73 3.28 -1.60 4.18
CA VAL A 73 4.30 -2.49 4.76
C VAL A 73 3.85 -3.08 6.08
N CYS A 74 4.20 -4.34 6.32
CA CYS A 74 4.12 -4.95 7.64
C CYS A 74 5.38 -4.60 8.41
N THR A 75 5.24 -3.87 9.50
CA THR A 75 6.39 -3.24 10.16
C THR A 75 7.40 -4.22 10.73
N SER A 76 6.99 -5.40 11.17
CA SER A 76 7.91 -6.47 11.65
C SER A 76 8.65 -7.20 10.51
N LEU A 77 8.22 -7.01 9.26
CA LEU A 77 8.81 -7.68 8.10
C LEU A 77 9.84 -6.83 7.35
N ILE A 78 10.04 -5.58 7.75
CA ILE A 78 11.01 -4.67 7.13
C ILE A 78 12.42 -5.29 7.17
N GLY A 79 12.99 -5.54 5.98
CA GLY A 79 14.32 -6.15 5.81
C GLY A 79 14.36 -7.67 5.97
N TYR A 80 13.23 -8.33 6.23
CA TYR A 80 13.14 -9.78 6.38
C TYR A 80 12.55 -10.46 5.14
N ASP A 81 12.64 -11.79 5.10
CA ASP A 81 12.01 -12.60 4.06
C ASP A 81 10.54 -12.95 4.38
N ASN A 82 9.82 -13.47 3.37
CA ASN A 82 8.41 -13.84 3.49
C ASN A 82 8.19 -15.24 4.09
N LYS A 83 8.95 -15.65 5.11
CA LYS A 83 8.79 -16.97 5.79
C LYS A 83 7.40 -17.24 6.35
N TRP A 84 6.60 -16.20 6.57
CA TRP A 84 5.21 -16.32 6.98
C TRP A 84 4.32 -17.03 5.93
N ASN A 85 4.74 -17.07 4.66
CA ASN A 85 4.01 -17.72 3.59
C ASN A 85 4.68 -19.05 3.17
N ASN A 86 4.56 -20.07 4.01
CA ASN A 86 5.10 -21.41 3.78
C ASN A 86 4.56 -22.11 2.51
N LYS A 87 3.55 -21.54 1.83
CA LYS A 87 3.01 -22.06 0.58
C LYS A 87 3.67 -21.48 -0.67
N ASP A 88 4.41 -20.38 -0.52
CA ASP A 88 5.14 -19.77 -1.61
C ASP A 88 6.50 -20.43 -1.73
N SER A 89 6.75 -21.15 -2.83
CA SER A 89 8.04 -21.78 -3.12
C SER A 89 9.16 -20.77 -3.40
N LYS A 90 8.83 -19.47 -3.51
CA LYS A 90 9.79 -18.40 -3.79
C LYS A 90 10.00 -17.55 -2.54
N MET A 91 11.19 -17.62 -1.97
CA MET A 91 11.60 -16.68 -0.93
C MET A 91 11.68 -15.27 -1.53
N ARG A 92 10.98 -14.33 -0.94
CA ARG A 92 10.97 -12.91 -1.32
C ARG A 92 11.41 -12.07 -0.14
N MET A 93 12.32 -11.13 -0.39
CA MET A 93 12.71 -10.14 0.61
C MET A 93 11.71 -8.99 0.62
N HIS A 94 11.44 -8.44 1.80
CA HIS A 94 10.78 -7.16 1.96
C HIS A 94 11.79 -6.02 1.88
N LEU A 95 11.31 -4.83 1.55
CA LEU A 95 12.08 -3.59 1.57
C LEU A 95 12.77 -3.41 2.93
N ASN A 96 14.04 -3.04 2.91
CA ASN A 96 14.77 -2.67 4.11
C ASN A 96 14.60 -1.16 4.42
N MET A 97 15.14 -0.70 5.56
CA MET A 97 14.99 0.68 6.00
C MET A 97 15.58 1.70 5.04
N ASP A 98 16.73 1.42 4.41
CA ASP A 98 17.38 2.33 3.47
C ASP A 98 16.57 2.45 2.17
N GLU A 99 16.02 1.34 1.69
CA GLU A 99 15.13 1.31 0.52
C GLU A 99 13.83 2.06 0.78
N LEU A 100 13.19 1.85 1.94
CA LEU A 100 11.99 2.57 2.35
C LEU A 100 12.24 4.06 2.51
N SER A 101 13.36 4.45 3.12
CA SER A 101 13.77 5.84 3.27
C SER A 101 14.00 6.50 1.91
N THR A 102 14.59 5.78 0.96
CA THR A 102 14.78 6.26 -0.41
C THR A 102 13.44 6.47 -1.13
N LEU A 103 12.51 5.52 -1.02
CA LEU A 103 11.15 5.66 -1.57
C LEU A 103 10.44 6.88 -0.97
N ASN A 104 10.45 7.03 0.35
CA ASN A 104 9.82 8.16 1.04
C ASN A 104 10.41 9.51 0.60
N ASN A 105 11.74 9.62 0.47
CA ASN A 105 12.43 10.81 -0.01
C ASN A 105 12.10 11.14 -1.48
N GLN A 106 11.67 10.16 -2.28
CA GLN A 106 11.21 10.34 -3.65
C GLN A 106 9.69 10.55 -3.78
N GLY A 107 9.01 10.88 -2.67
CA GLY A 107 7.59 11.23 -2.68
C GLY A 107 6.63 10.03 -2.62
N TRP A 108 7.15 8.81 -2.42
CA TRP A 108 6.28 7.69 -2.10
C TRP A 108 5.75 7.84 -0.67
N GLU A 109 4.57 7.30 -0.44
CA GLU A 109 4.01 7.19 0.90
C GLU A 109 4.27 5.79 1.45
N ILE A 110 4.90 5.70 2.62
CA ILE A 110 5.01 4.46 3.38
C ILE A 110 3.81 4.41 4.31
N ALA A 111 2.98 3.39 4.19
CA ALA A 111 1.72 3.22 4.90
C ALA A 111 1.63 1.84 5.55
N SER A 112 0.66 1.64 6.41
CA SER A 112 0.58 0.43 7.24
C SER A 112 -0.20 -0.71 6.58
N HIS A 113 0.37 -1.93 6.74
CA HIS A 113 -0.29 -3.22 6.47
C HIS A 113 -0.34 -4.11 7.74
N GLY A 114 -0.43 -3.46 8.93
CA GLY A 114 -0.30 -4.11 10.23
C GLY A 114 1.16 -4.35 10.64
N VAL A 115 1.36 -5.08 11.72
CA VAL A 115 2.69 -5.44 12.21
C VAL A 115 3.17 -6.75 11.58
N HIS A 116 2.38 -7.85 11.68
CA HIS A 116 2.81 -9.22 11.36
C HIS A 116 2.13 -9.84 10.14
N HIS A 117 1.29 -9.10 9.39
CA HIS A 117 0.49 -9.63 8.29
C HIS A 117 -0.50 -10.72 8.74
N TYR A 118 -1.13 -10.57 9.89
CA TYR A 118 -2.13 -11.51 10.38
C TYR A 118 -3.50 -11.28 9.72
N ASN A 119 -4.30 -12.35 9.62
CA ASN A 119 -5.70 -12.22 9.22
C ASN A 119 -6.51 -11.65 10.39
N PHE A 120 -6.95 -10.43 10.31
CA PHE A 120 -7.61 -9.67 11.38
C PHE A 120 -8.93 -10.30 11.86
N LEU A 121 -9.61 -11.08 11.00
CA LEU A 121 -10.81 -11.83 11.40
C LEU A 121 -10.52 -12.99 12.38
N LYS A 122 -9.25 -13.32 12.62
CA LYS A 122 -8.83 -14.41 13.49
C LYS A 122 -8.14 -13.93 14.77
N LEU A 123 -8.00 -12.64 14.95
CA LEU A 123 -7.34 -12.04 16.10
C LEU A 123 -8.32 -11.82 17.25
N THR A 124 -7.82 -11.88 18.47
CA THR A 124 -8.50 -11.33 19.64
C THR A 124 -8.50 -9.81 19.59
N ASP A 125 -9.35 -9.15 20.38
CA ASP A 125 -9.43 -7.68 20.42
C ASP A 125 -8.08 -7.03 20.81
N ILE A 126 -7.35 -7.65 21.73
CA ILE A 126 -6.03 -7.17 22.18
C ILE A 126 -5.00 -7.27 21.05
N GLU A 127 -4.98 -8.38 20.32
CA GLU A 127 -4.07 -8.58 19.19
C GLU A 127 -4.41 -7.64 18.04
N LEU A 128 -5.71 -7.44 17.76
CA LEU A 128 -6.19 -6.52 16.72
C LEU A 128 -5.75 -5.08 17.02
N GLU A 129 -5.98 -4.62 18.25
CA GLU A 129 -5.57 -3.28 18.67
C GLU A 129 -4.05 -3.10 18.57
N TYR A 130 -3.28 -4.09 19.02
CA TYR A 130 -1.81 -4.09 18.88
C TYR A 130 -1.36 -3.96 17.42
N GLU A 131 -1.91 -4.78 16.50
CA GLU A 131 -1.57 -4.75 15.07
C GLU A 131 -1.83 -3.38 14.44
N ILE A 132 -2.93 -2.72 14.81
CA ILE A 132 -3.34 -1.44 14.27
C ILE A 132 -2.51 -0.31 14.88
N GLN A 133 -2.46 -0.22 16.21
CA GLN A 133 -1.80 0.88 16.92
C GLN A 133 -0.28 0.86 16.71
N GLN A 134 0.36 -0.30 16.94
CA GLN A 134 1.82 -0.37 16.84
C GLN A 134 2.32 -0.11 15.43
N SER A 135 1.63 -0.61 14.40
CA SER A 135 2.00 -0.30 13.03
C SER A 135 1.86 1.19 12.71
N LYS A 136 0.83 1.86 13.22
CA LYS A 136 0.64 3.31 13.08
C LYS A 136 1.79 4.09 13.71
N GLU A 137 2.09 3.81 14.97
CA GLU A 137 3.15 4.49 15.73
C GLU A 137 4.53 4.32 15.07
N GLN A 138 4.84 3.12 14.61
CA GLN A 138 6.11 2.82 13.94
C GLN A 138 6.21 3.53 12.59
N ILE A 139 5.18 3.48 11.75
CA ILE A 139 5.18 4.17 10.44
C ILE A 139 5.32 5.68 10.63
N ASP A 140 4.54 6.28 11.52
CA ASP A 140 4.57 7.72 11.76
C ASP A 140 5.94 8.18 12.28
N SER A 141 6.55 7.40 13.16
CA SER A 141 7.87 7.70 13.72
C SER A 141 8.99 7.62 12.69
N LEU A 142 8.92 6.64 11.77
CA LEU A 142 10.00 6.35 10.82
C LEU A 142 9.89 7.16 9.52
N PHE A 143 8.68 7.38 9.02
CA PHE A 143 8.44 7.92 7.68
C PHE A 143 7.54 9.14 7.65
N GLY A 144 7.10 9.62 8.81
CA GLY A 144 6.13 10.69 8.97
C GLY A 144 4.68 10.19 8.87
N PRO A 145 3.71 11.06 9.22
CA PRO A 145 2.31 10.67 9.35
C PRO A 145 1.75 10.04 8.08
N SER A 146 1.10 8.90 8.20
CA SER A 146 0.29 8.28 7.14
C SER A 146 -1.12 8.01 7.65
N ASP A 147 -2.10 8.50 6.92
CA ASP A 147 -3.53 8.30 7.22
C ASP A 147 -4.09 7.01 6.59
N CYS A 148 -3.23 6.20 5.95
CA CYS A 148 -3.64 5.07 5.11
C CYS A 148 -3.31 3.72 5.74
N PHE A 149 -4.24 2.79 5.60
CA PHE A 149 -4.13 1.40 6.02
C PHE A 149 -4.58 0.47 4.90
N ALA A 150 -3.96 -0.70 4.74
CA ALA A 150 -4.51 -1.78 3.93
C ALA A 150 -4.72 -3.02 4.80
N TYR A 151 -5.90 -3.66 4.67
CA TYR A 151 -6.20 -4.87 5.45
C TYR A 151 -5.41 -6.05 4.92
N PRO A 152 -4.57 -6.75 5.75
CA PRO A 152 -3.96 -8.01 5.36
C PRO A 152 -5.03 -9.01 4.88
N TYR A 153 -4.82 -9.63 3.70
CA TYR A 153 -5.78 -10.51 3.03
C TYR A 153 -7.14 -9.84 2.69
N GLY A 154 -7.28 -8.53 2.83
CA GLY A 154 -8.56 -7.85 2.76
C GLY A 154 -9.52 -8.21 3.91
N ALA A 155 -9.02 -8.83 4.97
CA ALA A 155 -9.80 -9.36 6.08
C ALA A 155 -10.33 -8.23 6.98
N ASN A 156 -11.60 -7.87 6.80
CA ASN A 156 -12.26 -6.82 7.57
C ASN A 156 -13.74 -7.12 7.80
N ASN A 157 -14.33 -6.49 8.79
CA ASN A 157 -15.75 -6.40 9.10
C ASN A 157 -16.03 -5.04 9.78
N ALA A 158 -17.27 -4.74 10.10
CA ALA A 158 -17.65 -3.45 10.70
C ALA A 158 -16.89 -3.14 12.00
N TYR A 159 -16.63 -4.12 12.84
CA TYR A 159 -15.86 -3.96 14.08
C TYR A 159 -14.40 -3.60 13.81
N ILE A 160 -13.73 -4.35 12.91
CA ILE A 160 -12.35 -4.08 12.50
C ILE A 160 -12.22 -2.69 11.87
N GLN A 161 -13.19 -2.31 11.02
CA GLN A 161 -13.22 -0.98 10.42
C GLN A 161 -13.35 0.12 11.48
N GLN A 162 -14.16 -0.09 12.49
CA GLN A 162 -14.28 0.82 13.63
C GLN A 162 -12.96 0.94 14.39
N CYS A 163 -12.26 -0.15 14.68
CA CYS A 163 -10.94 -0.12 15.31
C CYS A 163 -9.93 0.66 14.44
N VAL A 164 -9.86 0.35 13.14
CA VAL A 164 -8.97 1.05 12.19
C VAL A 164 -9.29 2.54 12.12
N SER A 165 -10.56 2.93 12.19
CA SER A 165 -11.01 4.33 12.14
C SER A 165 -10.51 5.21 13.28
N SER A 166 -10.08 4.60 14.38
CA SER A 166 -9.49 5.30 15.53
C SER A 166 -8.06 5.81 15.25
N TYR A 167 -7.38 5.24 14.25
CA TYR A 167 -5.97 5.50 13.95
C TYR A 167 -5.73 6.01 12.53
N TYR A 168 -6.57 5.63 11.57
CA TYR A 168 -6.41 5.92 10.15
C TYR A 168 -7.66 6.57 9.58
N ARG A 169 -7.51 7.35 8.53
CA ARG A 169 -8.63 8.02 7.84
C ARG A 169 -9.12 7.25 6.62
N TYR A 170 -8.26 6.41 6.06
CA TYR A 170 -8.52 5.67 4.83
C TYR A 170 -8.05 4.23 4.97
N ALA A 171 -8.89 3.27 4.58
CA ALA A 171 -8.50 1.87 4.56
C ALA A 171 -8.87 1.18 3.25
N PHE A 172 -7.91 0.44 2.71
CA PHE A 172 -7.97 -0.18 1.40
C PHE A 172 -8.33 -1.66 1.53
N ALA A 173 -9.37 -2.05 0.79
CA ALA A 173 -9.80 -3.43 0.67
C ALA A 173 -9.22 -4.10 -0.59
N VAL A 174 -9.46 -5.41 -0.75
CA VAL A 174 -9.10 -6.19 -1.94
C VAL A 174 -10.22 -6.25 -2.98
N ASN A 175 -11.38 -5.68 -2.67
CA ASN A 175 -12.53 -5.68 -3.57
C ASN A 175 -12.21 -4.90 -4.85
N GLN A 176 -12.45 -5.53 -6.01
CA GLN A 176 -12.25 -4.93 -7.32
C GLN A 176 -13.22 -3.75 -7.53
N GLY A 177 -12.72 -2.67 -8.10
CA GLY A 177 -13.53 -1.54 -8.53
C GLY A 177 -12.89 -0.19 -8.27
N GLY A 178 -13.41 0.84 -8.95
CA GLY A 178 -13.10 2.22 -8.64
C GLY A 178 -13.82 2.67 -7.36
N THR A 179 -13.26 3.65 -6.70
CA THR A 179 -13.87 4.29 -5.55
C THR A 179 -13.70 5.81 -5.61
N SER A 180 -14.65 6.54 -5.05
CA SER A 180 -14.48 7.96 -4.78
C SER A 180 -14.26 8.18 -3.28
N LEU A 181 -13.61 9.28 -2.91
CA LEU A 181 -13.42 9.64 -1.50
C LEU A 181 -14.73 10.00 -0.75
N SER A 182 -15.84 10.08 -1.47
CA SER A 182 -17.19 10.21 -0.90
C SER A 182 -17.85 8.87 -0.57
N ALA A 183 -17.23 7.75 -0.96
CA ALA A 183 -17.66 6.41 -0.60
C ALA A 183 -17.22 6.06 0.84
N ASP A 184 -17.45 4.80 1.24
CA ASP A 184 -16.93 4.29 2.50
C ASP A 184 -15.38 4.33 2.50
N THR A 185 -14.82 5.24 3.29
CA THR A 185 -13.37 5.48 3.36
C THR A 185 -12.61 4.33 4.03
N TYR A 186 -13.31 3.40 4.66
CA TYR A 186 -12.75 2.20 5.28
C TYR A 186 -12.90 0.93 4.45
N GLN A 187 -13.42 1.07 3.20
CA GLN A 187 -13.50 0.00 2.20
C GLN A 187 -13.13 0.50 0.80
N LEU A 188 -12.05 1.26 0.67
CA LEU A 188 -11.61 1.76 -0.62
C LEU A 188 -11.26 0.60 -1.55
N ARG A 189 -11.96 0.54 -2.69
CA ARG A 189 -11.78 -0.51 -3.69
C ARG A 189 -10.58 -0.19 -4.58
N ARG A 190 -10.02 -1.21 -5.18
CA ARG A 190 -8.86 -1.08 -6.08
C ARG A 190 -9.02 -1.96 -7.31
N TYR A 191 -8.37 -1.57 -8.40
CA TYR A 191 -8.16 -2.44 -9.56
C TYR A 191 -6.78 -3.06 -9.49
N SER A 192 -6.70 -4.38 -9.66
CA SER A 192 -5.41 -5.07 -9.81
C SER A 192 -4.95 -4.98 -11.26
N ILE A 193 -3.64 -4.78 -11.43
CA ILE A 193 -2.97 -4.84 -12.73
C ILE A 193 -2.40 -6.25 -12.89
N SER A 194 -2.93 -7.02 -13.84
CA SER A 194 -2.55 -8.41 -14.08
C SER A 194 -2.42 -8.70 -15.57
#